data_e307dc8db92c5e52349479f6509e085d
#
_entry.id   e307dc8db92c5e52349479f6509e085d
#
_cell.length_a   1.000
_cell.length_b   1.000
_cell.length_c   1.000
_cell.angle_alpha   90.00
_cell.angle_beta   90.00
_cell.angle_gamma   90.00
#
_symmetry.space_group_name_H-M   'P 1'
#
loop_
_entity.id
_entity.type
_entity.pdbx_description
1 polymer ?
#
loop_
_entity_poly.entity_id
_entity_poly.type
_entity_poly.pdbx_seq_one_letter_code
_entity_poly.pdbx_strand_id
1 'polypeptide(L)'
;MHFDDFKLQHPDKLYIGGKWADPSTDRRFAIVHPATGETVMHVAEAREADIDLAVEAAHKAFHEGPWPRLSPQERAEYLLCFADAIETRHKQIAL
;
A
#
# COMPACT_ATOMS: atom_id res chain seq x y z
N MET A 1 -15.02 -17.25 -4.06
CA MET A 1 -13.77 -16.68 -4.55
C MET A 1 -12.63 -17.25 -3.71
N HIS A 2 -11.68 -17.91 -4.35
CA HIS A 2 -10.54 -18.53 -3.68
C HIS A 2 -9.38 -17.57 -3.59
N PHE A 3 -8.55 -17.69 -2.54
CA PHE A 3 -7.33 -16.91 -2.41
C PHE A 3 -6.36 -17.11 -3.56
N ASP A 4 -6.42 -18.24 -4.24
CA ASP A 4 -5.62 -18.54 -5.42
C ASP A 4 -5.93 -17.60 -6.60
N ASP A 5 -7.10 -16.98 -6.61
CA ASP A 5 -7.50 -16.02 -7.63
C ASP A 5 -6.95 -14.62 -7.38
N PHE A 6 -6.42 -14.38 -6.19
CA PHE A 6 -5.85 -13.09 -5.80
C PHE A 6 -4.33 -13.09 -5.99
N LYS A 7 -3.85 -12.21 -6.86
CA LYS A 7 -2.41 -12.04 -7.10
C LYS A 7 -2.00 -10.61 -6.84
N LEU A 8 -1.08 -10.43 -5.90
CA LEU A 8 -0.38 -9.16 -5.76
C LEU A 8 0.60 -8.99 -6.92
N GLN A 9 0.63 -7.80 -7.50
CA GLN A 9 1.56 -7.49 -8.60
C GLN A 9 3.00 -7.34 -8.10
N HIS A 10 3.17 -6.87 -6.87
CA HIS A 10 4.48 -6.56 -6.28
C HIS A 10 4.60 -7.08 -4.84
N PRO A 11 4.53 -8.41 -4.61
CA PRO A 11 4.58 -8.95 -3.25
C PRO A 11 5.95 -8.79 -2.59
N ASP A 12 7.00 -8.60 -3.36
CA ASP A 12 8.38 -8.44 -2.91
C ASP A 12 8.83 -6.97 -2.81
N LYS A 13 7.90 -6.03 -3.00
CA LYS A 13 8.18 -4.60 -2.99
C LYS A 13 7.45 -3.88 -1.86
N LEU A 14 7.96 -2.70 -1.52
CA LEU A 14 7.30 -1.73 -0.65
C LEU A 14 6.85 -0.54 -1.50
N TYR A 15 5.74 0.09 -1.13
CA TYR A 15 5.27 1.29 -1.82
C TYR A 15 5.62 2.50 -0.98
N ILE A 16 6.62 3.25 -1.42
CA ILE A 16 7.17 4.40 -0.68
C ILE A 16 7.37 5.58 -1.63
N GLY A 17 6.88 6.74 -1.24
CA GLY A 17 7.09 7.97 -2.01
C GLY A 17 6.44 7.94 -3.39
N GLY A 18 5.34 7.23 -3.56
CA GLY A 18 4.64 7.10 -4.84
C GLY A 18 5.27 6.10 -5.81
N LYS A 19 6.18 5.26 -5.33
CA LYS A 19 6.91 4.29 -6.17
C LYS A 19 6.99 2.93 -5.48
N TRP A 20 7.06 1.88 -6.30
CA TRP A 20 7.43 0.56 -5.84
C TRP A 20 8.94 0.54 -5.62
N ALA A 21 9.35 0.22 -4.40
CA ALA A 21 10.75 0.24 -3.98
C ALA A 21 11.19 -1.14 -3.49
N ASP A 22 12.45 -1.50 -3.76
CA ASP A 22 13.03 -2.69 -3.19
C ASP A 22 13.23 -2.50 -1.68
N PRO A 23 12.87 -3.50 -0.85
CA PRO A 23 13.17 -3.45 0.57
C PRO A 23 14.67 -3.48 0.83
N SER A 24 15.09 -3.01 1.99
CA SER A 24 16.50 -2.98 2.39
C SER A 24 17.11 -4.38 2.57
N THR A 25 16.27 -5.39 2.78
CA THR A 25 16.67 -6.79 2.88
C THR A 25 15.79 -7.66 1.98
N ASP A 26 16.21 -8.90 1.76
CA ASP A 26 15.43 -9.91 1.02
C ASP A 26 14.45 -10.69 1.91
N ARG A 27 14.30 -10.29 3.17
CA ARG A 27 13.42 -10.97 4.11
C ARG A 27 11.96 -10.78 3.74
N ARG A 28 11.19 -11.85 3.97
CA ARG A 28 9.75 -11.90 3.76
C ARG A 28 9.07 -12.53 4.95
N PHE A 29 7.80 -12.26 5.13
CA PHE A 29 6.99 -12.96 6.11
C PHE A 29 5.73 -13.55 5.47
N ALA A 30 5.22 -14.61 6.11
CA ALA A 30 4.04 -15.31 5.63
C ALA A 30 2.78 -14.58 6.05
N ILE A 31 1.83 -14.48 5.12
CA ILE A 31 0.46 -14.07 5.41
C ILE A 31 -0.35 -15.34 5.63
N VAL A 32 -0.95 -15.47 6.80
CA VAL A 32 -1.66 -16.66 7.23
C VAL A 32 -3.16 -16.39 7.23
N HIS A 33 -3.91 -17.31 6.66
CA HIS A 33 -5.37 -17.28 6.71
C HIS A 33 -5.84 -17.57 8.14
N PRO A 34 -6.51 -16.63 8.82
CA PRO A 34 -6.82 -16.79 10.24
C PRO A 34 -7.81 -17.93 10.53
N ALA A 35 -8.68 -18.27 9.58
CA ALA A 35 -9.66 -19.33 9.78
C ALA A 35 -9.08 -20.74 9.62
N THR A 36 -8.09 -20.93 8.74
CA THR A 36 -7.53 -22.25 8.42
C THR A 36 -6.11 -22.45 8.94
N GLY A 37 -5.38 -21.37 9.22
CA GLY A 37 -3.97 -21.43 9.58
C GLY A 37 -3.03 -21.69 8.39
N GLU A 38 -3.55 -21.69 7.18
CA GLU A 38 -2.74 -21.93 5.98
C GLU A 38 -2.03 -20.65 5.53
N THR A 39 -0.81 -20.80 5.05
CA THR A 39 -0.07 -19.70 4.44
C THR A 39 -0.61 -19.44 3.04
N VAL A 40 -1.08 -18.21 2.80
CA VAL A 40 -1.64 -17.82 1.50
C VAL A 40 -0.61 -17.14 0.59
N MET A 41 0.36 -16.43 1.16
CA MET A 41 1.41 -15.77 0.39
C MET A 41 2.54 -15.31 1.31
N HIS A 42 3.64 -14.85 0.70
CA HIS A 42 4.73 -14.17 1.39
C HIS A 42 4.88 -12.77 0.84
N VAL A 43 5.14 -11.83 1.72
CA VAL A 43 5.32 -10.42 1.34
C VAL A 43 6.62 -9.87 1.91
N ALA A 44 7.11 -8.78 1.32
CA ALA A 44 8.32 -8.12 1.76
C ALA A 44 8.21 -7.68 3.22
N GLU A 45 9.28 -7.87 3.99
CA GLU A 45 9.38 -7.41 5.36
C GLU A 45 10.14 -6.08 5.40
N ALA A 46 9.48 -5.03 5.89
CA ALA A 46 10.13 -3.74 6.08
C ALA A 46 11.00 -3.77 7.32
N ARG A 47 12.17 -3.16 7.23
CA ARG A 47 13.12 -3.00 8.33
C ARG A 47 13.28 -1.53 8.66
N GLU A 48 14.10 -1.24 9.66
CA GLU A 48 14.31 0.12 10.16
C GLU A 48 14.65 1.12 9.05
N ALA A 49 15.57 0.77 8.16
CA ALA A 49 15.97 1.63 7.04
C ALA A 49 14.78 1.92 6.09
N ASP A 50 13.91 0.95 5.88
CA ASP A 50 12.71 1.11 5.04
C ASP A 50 11.70 2.04 5.70
N ILE A 51 11.51 1.91 7.01
CA ILE A 51 10.64 2.79 7.78
C ILE A 51 11.16 4.23 7.78
N ASP A 52 12.47 4.41 7.91
CA ASP A 52 13.09 5.73 7.84
C ASP A 52 12.81 6.41 6.50
N LEU A 53 12.94 5.68 5.40
CA LEU A 53 12.62 6.19 4.06
C LEU A 53 11.13 6.51 3.91
N ALA A 54 10.27 5.67 4.46
CA ALA A 54 8.82 5.90 4.40
C ALA A 54 8.43 7.16 5.19
N VAL A 55 8.99 7.34 6.38
CA VAL A 55 8.75 8.52 7.21
C VAL A 55 9.29 9.79 6.54
N GLU A 56 10.47 9.73 5.95
CA GLU A 56 11.05 10.85 5.21
C GLU A 56 10.16 11.25 4.03
N ALA A 57 9.67 10.28 3.26
CA ALA A 57 8.76 10.54 2.14
C ALA A 57 7.45 11.18 2.61
N ALA A 58 6.88 10.70 3.71
CA ALA A 58 5.67 11.25 4.30
C ALA A 58 5.88 12.68 4.82
N HIS A 59 6.99 12.93 5.51
CA HIS A 59 7.35 14.23 6.02
C HIS A 59 7.52 15.26 4.89
N LYS A 60 8.22 14.86 3.84
CA LYS A 60 8.42 15.69 2.65
C LYS A 60 7.08 16.01 1.96
N ALA A 61 6.21 15.02 1.82
CA ALA A 61 4.90 15.20 1.21
C ALA A 61 4.05 16.21 2.01
N PHE A 62 4.11 16.16 3.33
CA PHE A 62 3.38 17.09 4.20
C PHE A 62 3.93 18.50 4.11
N HIS A 63 5.25 18.68 4.17
CA HIS A 63 5.86 20.00 4.23
C HIS A 63 6.04 20.66 2.86
N GLU A 64 6.29 19.90 1.81
CA GLU A 64 6.60 20.41 0.47
C GLU A 64 5.56 20.03 -0.58
N GLY A 65 4.73 19.02 -0.32
CA GLY A 65 3.75 18.52 -1.26
C GLY A 65 2.54 19.45 -1.41
N PRO A 66 1.73 19.23 -2.46
CA PRO A 66 0.60 20.10 -2.76
C PRO A 66 -0.61 19.89 -1.84
N TRP A 67 -0.79 18.71 -1.27
CA TRP A 67 -2.00 18.36 -0.54
C TRP A 67 -2.37 19.32 0.59
N PRO A 68 -1.46 19.70 1.51
CA PRO A 68 -1.81 20.63 2.58
C PRO A 68 -2.18 22.03 2.09
N ARG A 69 -1.83 22.35 0.85
CA ARG A 69 -2.07 23.66 0.24
C ARG A 69 -3.35 23.72 -0.58
N LEU A 70 -3.99 22.56 -0.79
CA LEU A 70 -5.26 22.49 -1.48
C LEU A 70 -6.38 23.05 -0.61
N SER A 71 -7.40 23.62 -1.26
CA SER A 71 -8.64 24.02 -0.57
C SER A 71 -9.40 22.76 -0.08
N PRO A 72 -10.30 22.93 0.91
CA PRO A 72 -11.16 21.81 1.33
C PRO A 72 -11.96 21.22 0.17
N GLN A 73 -12.42 22.03 -0.77
CA GLN A 73 -13.15 21.56 -1.95
C GLN A 73 -12.29 20.73 -2.90
N GLU A 74 -11.07 21.17 -3.15
CA GLU A 74 -10.11 20.41 -3.96
C GLU A 74 -9.78 19.06 -3.32
N ARG A 75 -9.57 19.03 -2.01
CA ARG A 75 -9.36 17.76 -1.29
C ARG A 75 -10.57 16.84 -1.37
N ALA A 76 -11.77 17.40 -1.26
CA ALA A 76 -13.00 16.63 -1.40
C ALA A 76 -13.12 15.98 -2.80
N GLU A 77 -12.72 16.68 -3.86
CA GLU A 77 -12.72 16.15 -5.22
C GLU A 77 -11.77 14.94 -5.34
N TYR A 78 -10.58 15.01 -4.74
CA TYR A 78 -9.65 13.87 -4.71
C TYR A 78 -10.22 12.68 -3.96
N LEU A 79 -10.89 12.92 -2.83
CA LEU A 79 -11.53 11.84 -2.06
C LEU A 79 -12.66 11.18 -2.85
N LEU A 80 -13.45 11.95 -3.61
CA LEU A 80 -14.48 11.39 -4.49
C LEU A 80 -13.88 10.53 -5.60
N CYS A 81 -12.77 10.97 -6.22
CA CYS A 81 -12.04 10.17 -7.20
C CYS A 81 -11.51 8.88 -6.59
N PHE A 82 -11.01 8.93 -5.35
CA PHE A 82 -10.56 7.75 -4.63
C PHE A 82 -11.70 6.78 -4.35
N ALA A 83 -12.85 7.29 -3.95
CA ALA A 83 -14.05 6.48 -3.74
C ALA A 83 -14.48 5.75 -5.02
N ASP A 84 -14.48 6.46 -6.15
CA ASP A 84 -14.80 5.87 -7.46
C ASP A 84 -13.81 4.77 -7.84
N ALA A 85 -12.53 4.98 -7.58
CA ALA A 85 -11.49 3.98 -7.85
C ALA A 85 -11.68 2.73 -7.00
N ILE A 86 -12.05 2.88 -5.72
CA ILE A 86 -12.36 1.74 -4.84
C ILE A 86 -13.58 0.99 -5.37
N GLU A 87 -14.64 1.72 -5.74
CA GLU A 87 -15.86 1.10 -6.26
C GLU A 87 -15.60 0.28 -7.53
N THR A 88 -14.79 0.80 -8.43
CA THR A 88 -14.39 0.10 -9.66
C THR A 88 -13.64 -1.20 -9.36
N ARG A 89 -12.91 -1.25 -8.25
CA ARG A 89 -12.07 -2.40 -7.85
C ARG A 89 -12.60 -3.14 -6.64
N HIS A 90 -13.84 -2.93 -6.25
CA HIS A 90 -14.36 -3.46 -4.98
C HIS A 90 -14.26 -4.98 -4.87
N LYS A 91 -14.42 -5.72 -5.96
CA LYS A 91 -14.31 -7.19 -5.97
C LYS A 91 -12.89 -7.66 -5.66
N GLN A 92 -11.88 -6.98 -6.20
CA GLN A 92 -10.48 -7.29 -5.92
C GLN A 92 -10.10 -6.95 -4.48
N ILE A 93 -10.61 -5.84 -3.97
CA ILE A 93 -10.30 -5.36 -2.61
C ILE A 93 -11.01 -6.22 -1.55
N ALA A 94 -12.23 -6.68 -1.84
CA ALA A 94 -13.04 -7.49 -0.92
C ALA A 94 -12.53 -8.94 -0.75
N LEU A 95 -11.57 -9.38 -1.54
CA LEU A 95 -10.93 -10.69 -1.38
C LEU A 95 -10.03 -10.72 -0.15
#